data_ddb75c9581fecadc52a1be23454fb236
#
_entry.id   ddb75c9581fecadc52a1be23454fb236
#
_cell.length_a   1.000
_cell.length_b   1.000
_cell.length_c   1.000
_cell.angle_alpha   90.00
_cell.angle_beta   90.00
_cell.angle_gamma   90.00
#
_symmetry.space_group_name_H-M   'P 1'
#
loop_
_entity.id
_entity.type
_entity.pdbx_description
1 polymer ?
#
loop_
_entity_poly.entity_id
_entity_poly.type
_entity_poly.pdbx_seq_one_letter_code
_entity_poly.pdbx_strand_id
1 'polypeptide(L)'
;MVDIIHMININIKSSRIRIENLFKSIFSNIPNTSIHFEDHLVVIKHNDPVNADSASIEIIENNYGYKISYWDGYSLSEEESQKDLNKALKVFKRYSKKLGKNLMRFADNSIN
;
A
#
# COMPACT_ATOMS: atom_id res chain seq x y z
N MET A 1 21.15 27.84 1.70
CA MET A 1 20.69 27.59 1.84
C MET A 1 20.31 26.41 1.78
N VAL A 2 20.64 25.76 2.15
CA VAL A 2 20.29 24.71 2.40
C VAL A 2 19.07 24.29 2.22
N ASP A 3 18.37 25.03 2.17
CA ASP A 3 17.16 24.81 2.08
C ASP A 3 16.66 24.25 0.86
N ILE A 4 17.37 24.15 -0.14
CA ILE A 4 17.05 23.42 -1.33
C ILE A 4 16.74 21.99 -1.00
N ILE A 5 17.44 21.44 -0.06
CA ILE A 5 17.20 20.07 0.38
C ILE A 5 15.80 19.93 0.96
N HIS A 6 15.35 20.95 1.62
CA HIS A 6 14.01 20.93 2.18
C HIS A 6 12.96 21.08 1.11
N MET A 7 13.35 21.66 -0.01
CA MET A 7 12.43 21.83 -1.09
C MET A 7 12.36 20.59 -1.95
N ILE A 8 13.31 19.70 -1.81
CA ILE A 8 13.19 18.39 -2.42
C ILE A 8 12.25 17.62 -1.52
N ASN A 9 11.01 17.72 -1.81
CA ASN A 9 10.01 17.10 -1.00
C ASN A 9 10.09 15.60 -1.11
N ILE A 10 10.42 14.96 -0.02
CA ILE A 10 10.30 13.52 0.10
C ILE A 10 8.84 13.24 0.40
N ASN A 11 8.12 12.84 -0.60
CA ASN A 11 6.68 12.61 -0.51
C ASN A 11 6.30 11.38 -1.34
N ILE A 12 5.03 11.06 -1.39
CA ILE A 12 4.54 9.89 -2.14
C ILE A 12 4.98 9.97 -3.59
N LYS A 13 4.77 11.12 -4.22
CA LYS A 13 5.10 11.29 -5.64
C LYS A 13 6.57 11.04 -5.95
N SER A 14 7.46 11.58 -5.11
CA SER A 14 8.90 11.41 -5.30
C SER A 14 9.40 10.01 -4.91
N SER A 15 8.59 9.24 -4.22
CA SER A 15 8.94 7.90 -3.74
C SER A 15 8.33 6.79 -4.59
N ARG A 16 7.84 7.12 -5.76
CA ARG A 16 7.13 6.16 -6.62
C ARG A 16 7.94 4.91 -6.90
N ILE A 17 9.19 5.05 -7.30
CA ILE A 17 10.03 3.90 -7.64
C ILE A 17 10.22 2.98 -6.43
N ARG A 18 10.45 3.58 -5.27
CA ARG A 18 10.60 2.83 -4.01
C ARG A 18 9.33 2.03 -3.70
N ILE A 19 8.17 2.65 -3.89
CA ILE A 19 6.88 2.02 -3.63
C ILE A 19 6.60 0.93 -4.65
N GLU A 20 6.91 1.16 -5.92
CA GLU A 20 6.78 0.13 -6.96
C GLU A 20 7.63 -1.10 -6.64
N ASN A 21 8.87 -0.88 -6.20
CA ASN A 21 9.76 -1.97 -5.85
C ASN A 21 9.22 -2.76 -4.65
N LEU A 22 8.64 -2.07 -3.69
CA LEU A 22 8.00 -2.72 -2.55
C LEU A 22 6.84 -3.60 -3.03
N PHE A 23 6.00 -3.08 -3.90
CA PHE A 23 4.88 -3.84 -4.48
C PHE A 23 5.40 -5.09 -5.20
N LYS A 24 6.38 -4.93 -6.07
CA LYS A 24 6.94 -6.05 -6.82
C LYS A 24 7.52 -7.12 -5.91
N SER A 25 8.18 -6.70 -4.84
CA SER A 25 8.81 -7.65 -3.91
C SER A 25 7.79 -8.52 -3.17
N ILE A 26 6.58 -8.03 -2.98
CA ILE A 26 5.54 -8.75 -2.22
C ILE A 26 4.56 -9.47 -3.15
N PHE A 27 4.16 -8.81 -4.25
CA PHE A 27 3.02 -9.26 -5.04
C PHE A 27 3.36 -9.84 -6.42
N SER A 28 4.64 -9.92 -6.79
CA SER A 28 5.01 -10.39 -8.14
C SER A 28 4.50 -11.78 -8.46
N ASN A 29 4.33 -12.64 -7.48
CA ASN A 29 3.83 -14.01 -7.68
C ASN A 29 2.38 -14.18 -7.22
N ILE A 30 1.70 -13.10 -6.92
CA ILE A 30 0.31 -13.14 -6.47
C ILE A 30 -0.57 -12.57 -7.59
N PRO A 31 -1.42 -13.39 -8.20
CA PRO A 31 -2.24 -12.92 -9.33
C PRO A 31 -3.33 -11.97 -8.87
N ASN A 32 -3.85 -11.22 -9.83
CA ASN A 32 -5.00 -10.33 -9.64
C ASN A 32 -4.74 -9.22 -8.63
N THR A 33 -3.49 -8.76 -8.54
CA THR A 33 -3.13 -7.61 -7.72
C THR A 33 -2.64 -6.49 -8.61
N SER A 34 -2.90 -5.27 -8.21
CA SER A 34 -2.48 -4.09 -8.95
C SER A 34 -2.12 -2.97 -8.00
N ILE A 35 -1.34 -2.01 -8.50
CA ILE A 35 -0.99 -0.82 -7.76
C ILE A 35 -1.38 0.39 -8.59
N HIS A 36 -1.96 1.38 -7.93
CA HIS A 36 -2.42 2.61 -8.57
C HIS A 36 -1.78 3.79 -7.85
N PHE A 37 -1.24 4.74 -8.63
CA PHE A 37 -0.59 5.93 -8.12
C PHE A 37 -1.34 7.19 -8.51
N GLU A 38 -1.54 8.07 -7.54
CA GLU A 38 -1.91 9.46 -7.76
C GLU A 38 -0.91 10.32 -7.01
N ASP A 39 -0.97 11.64 -7.15
CA ASP A 39 0.06 12.51 -6.56
C ASP A 39 0.17 12.36 -5.04
N HIS A 40 -0.94 12.13 -4.36
CA HIS A 40 -0.99 12.06 -2.89
C HIS A 40 -1.57 10.75 -2.38
N LEU A 41 -1.68 9.75 -3.25
CA LEU A 41 -2.37 8.51 -2.90
C LEU A 41 -1.75 7.33 -3.63
N VAL A 42 -1.59 6.23 -2.92
CA VAL A 42 -1.23 4.95 -3.54
C VAL A 42 -2.18 3.89 -3.02
N VAL A 43 -2.69 3.07 -3.91
CA VAL A 43 -3.57 1.95 -3.55
C VAL A 43 -3.03 0.66 -4.16
N ILE A 44 -2.85 -0.35 -3.32
CA ILE A 44 -2.64 -1.72 -3.78
C ILE A 44 -3.98 -2.43 -3.63
N LYS A 45 -4.44 -3.06 -4.69
CA LYS A 45 -5.76 -3.66 -4.71
C LYS A 45 -5.72 -5.09 -5.20
N HIS A 46 -6.52 -5.93 -4.57
CA HIS A 46 -6.82 -7.27 -5.06
C HIS A 46 -8.06 -7.17 -5.95
N ASN A 47 -7.96 -7.59 -7.20
CA ASN A 47 -9.04 -7.50 -8.17
C ASN A 47 -9.82 -8.82 -8.18
N ASP A 48 -10.78 -8.94 -7.27
CA ASP A 48 -11.61 -10.12 -7.14
C ASP A 48 -12.82 -9.96 -8.07
N PRO A 49 -13.05 -10.86 -9.02
CA PRO A 49 -14.19 -10.73 -9.93
C PRO A 49 -15.55 -10.88 -9.24
N VAL A 50 -15.59 -11.47 -8.06
CA VAL A 50 -16.83 -11.70 -7.33
C VAL A 50 -17.13 -10.57 -6.35
N ASN A 51 -16.10 -9.99 -5.75
CA ASN A 51 -16.25 -8.92 -4.76
C ASN A 51 -15.70 -7.62 -5.29
N ALA A 52 -16.60 -6.71 -5.69
CA ALA A 52 -16.20 -5.41 -6.23
C ALA A 52 -15.46 -4.55 -5.21
N ASP A 53 -15.66 -4.81 -3.92
CA ASP A 53 -15.03 -4.06 -2.83
C ASP A 53 -13.98 -4.94 -2.13
N SER A 54 -13.14 -5.56 -2.93
CA SER A 54 -12.14 -6.49 -2.44
C SER A 54 -11.01 -5.81 -1.68
N ALA A 55 -10.15 -6.61 -1.06
CA ALA A 55 -9.10 -6.14 -0.17
C ALA A 55 -8.16 -5.12 -0.82
N SER A 56 -7.72 -4.15 -0.06
CA SER A 56 -6.81 -3.10 -0.53
C SER A 56 -5.96 -2.53 0.61
N ILE A 57 -4.81 -1.99 0.22
CA ILE A 57 -3.95 -1.22 1.11
C ILE A 57 -3.84 0.19 0.52
N GLU A 58 -4.05 1.20 1.33
CA GLU A 58 -4.02 2.57 0.87
C GLU A 58 -3.09 3.41 1.74
N ILE A 59 -2.33 4.30 1.11
CA ILE A 59 -1.60 5.34 1.82
C ILE A 59 -1.98 6.68 1.22
N ILE A 60 -2.46 7.59 2.05
CA ILE A 60 -2.88 8.93 1.65
C ILE A 60 -1.99 9.95 2.35
N GLU A 61 -1.48 10.89 1.55
CA GLU A 61 -0.72 12.03 2.05
C GLU A 61 -1.66 13.21 2.23
N ASN A 62 -1.61 13.84 3.40
CA ASN A 62 -2.41 15.03 3.67
C ASN A 62 -1.55 16.09 4.36
N ASN A 63 -2.16 17.20 4.78
CA ASN A 63 -1.43 18.31 5.40
C ASN A 63 -0.79 17.96 6.73
N TYR A 64 -1.23 16.88 7.35
CA TYR A 64 -0.76 16.48 8.69
C TYR A 64 0.19 15.29 8.66
N GLY A 65 0.36 14.67 7.50
CA GLY A 65 1.21 13.50 7.36
C GLY A 65 0.57 12.45 6.46
N TYR A 66 0.59 11.21 6.90
CA TYR A 66 0.14 10.07 6.09
C TYR A 66 -0.83 9.22 6.88
N LYS A 67 -1.87 8.75 6.20
CA LYS A 67 -2.79 7.77 6.77
C LYS A 67 -2.70 6.50 5.95
N ILE A 68 -2.49 5.37 6.62
CA ILE A 68 -2.34 4.08 5.97
C ILE A 68 -3.47 3.17 6.45
N SER A 69 -4.17 2.54 5.52
CA SER A 69 -5.33 1.72 5.83
C SER A 69 -5.24 0.37 5.14
N TYR A 70 -5.75 -0.65 5.82
CA TYR A 70 -5.89 -1.99 5.26
C TYR A 70 -7.36 -2.38 5.34
N TRP A 71 -7.96 -2.51 4.17
CA TRP A 71 -9.32 -3.01 3.99
C TRP A 71 -9.19 -4.49 3.59
N ASP A 72 -9.78 -5.40 4.37
CA ASP A 72 -9.58 -6.83 4.15
C ASP A 72 -10.62 -7.46 3.20
N GLY A 73 -11.46 -6.65 2.61
CA GLY A 73 -12.54 -7.10 1.73
C GLY A 73 -13.91 -7.09 2.42
N TYR A 74 -13.93 -6.97 3.73
CA TYR A 74 -15.14 -6.97 4.53
C TYR A 74 -15.19 -5.82 5.52
N SER A 75 -14.05 -5.40 6.01
CA SER A 75 -13.98 -4.36 7.03
C SER A 75 -12.64 -3.64 6.99
N LEU A 76 -12.58 -2.48 7.65
CA LEU A 76 -11.33 -1.79 7.90
C LEU A 76 -10.59 -2.58 8.98
N SER A 77 -9.59 -3.34 8.56
CA SER A 77 -8.85 -4.22 9.44
C SER A 77 -7.85 -3.48 10.30
N GLU A 78 -7.11 -2.55 9.69
CA GLU A 78 -6.11 -1.76 10.41
C GLU A 78 -6.01 -0.38 9.78
N GLU A 79 -5.67 0.61 10.61
CA GLU A 79 -5.43 1.96 10.15
C GLU A 79 -4.43 2.62 11.09
N GLU A 80 -3.49 3.36 10.52
CA GLU A 80 -2.47 4.04 11.31
C GLU A 80 -2.08 5.34 10.63
N SER A 81 -1.75 6.36 11.42
CA SER A 81 -1.28 7.64 10.91
C SER A 81 0.17 7.85 11.31
N GLN A 82 0.97 8.42 10.41
CA GLN A 82 2.37 8.73 10.64
C GLN A 82 2.69 10.09 10.04
N LYS A 83 3.54 10.85 10.70
CA LYS A 83 3.98 12.15 10.18
C LYS A 83 5.17 12.01 9.25
N ASP A 84 5.97 10.97 9.43
CA ASP A 84 7.21 10.73 8.68
C ASP A 84 6.96 9.70 7.58
N LEU A 85 7.39 10.00 6.36
CA LEU A 85 7.17 9.12 5.23
C LEU A 85 7.86 7.77 5.41
N ASN A 86 9.07 7.73 5.96
CA ASN A 86 9.76 6.46 6.16
C ASN A 86 8.98 5.55 7.11
N LYS A 87 8.43 6.12 8.18
CA LYS A 87 7.59 5.36 9.11
C LYS A 87 6.28 4.93 8.45
N ALA A 88 5.70 5.82 7.66
CA ALA A 88 4.46 5.51 6.93
C ALA A 88 4.69 4.36 5.95
N LEU A 89 5.80 4.35 5.24
CA LEU A 89 6.11 3.28 4.29
C LEU A 89 6.40 1.95 5.00
N LYS A 90 6.91 1.99 6.22
CA LYS A 90 7.06 0.77 7.02
C LYS A 90 5.70 0.17 7.38
N VAL A 91 4.73 1.02 7.72
CA VAL A 91 3.36 0.58 7.99
C VAL A 91 2.73 0.04 6.72
N PHE A 92 2.88 0.76 5.60
CA PHE A 92 2.37 0.35 4.30
C PHE A 92 2.93 -1.02 3.91
N LYS A 93 4.22 -1.24 4.11
CA LYS A 93 4.87 -2.53 3.85
C LYS A 93 4.30 -3.63 4.75
N ARG A 94 4.12 -3.34 6.03
CA ARG A 94 3.58 -4.31 6.98
C ARG A 94 2.18 -4.75 6.59
N TYR A 95 1.32 -3.81 6.22
CA TYR A 95 -0.04 -4.11 5.78
C TYR A 95 -0.04 -4.87 4.45
N SER A 96 0.85 -4.46 3.53
CA SER A 96 0.99 -5.14 2.25
C SER A 96 1.40 -6.60 2.41
N LYS A 97 2.31 -6.88 3.33
CA LYS A 97 2.71 -8.25 3.63
C LYS A 97 1.55 -9.07 4.21
N LYS A 98 0.72 -8.46 5.05
CA LYS A 98 -0.46 -9.13 5.59
C LYS A 98 -1.44 -9.49 4.48
N LEU A 99 -1.70 -8.55 3.58
CA LEU A 99 -2.57 -8.82 2.44
C LEU A 99 -1.98 -9.93 1.57
N GLY A 100 -0.69 -9.86 1.26
CA GLY A 100 -0.03 -10.87 0.45
C GLY A 100 -0.16 -12.26 1.05
N LYS A 101 0.08 -12.39 2.35
CA LYS A 101 -0.06 -13.68 3.05
C LYS A 101 -1.50 -14.19 2.99
N ASN A 102 -2.48 -13.31 3.17
CA ASN A 102 -3.87 -13.70 3.13
C ASN A 102 -4.27 -14.19 1.74
N LEU A 103 -3.81 -13.51 0.68
CA LEU A 103 -4.13 -13.90 -0.69
C LEU A 103 -3.47 -15.24 -1.05
N MET A 104 -2.24 -15.46 -0.60
CA MET A 104 -1.57 -16.75 -0.85
C MET A 104 -2.24 -17.88 -0.10
N ARG A 105 -2.72 -17.64 1.11
CA ARG A 105 -3.43 -18.65 1.88
C ARG A 105 -4.72 -19.07 1.18
N PHE A 106 -5.46 -18.12 0.63
CA PHE A 106 -6.68 -18.44 -0.12
C PHE A 106 -6.36 -19.23 -1.39
N ALA A 107 -5.29 -18.86 -2.09
CA ALA A 107 -4.87 -19.59 -3.28
C ALA A 107 -4.51 -21.05 -2.95
N ASP A 108 -3.76 -21.28 -1.87
CA ASP A 108 -3.41 -22.61 -1.41
C ASP A 108 -4.66 -23.42 -1.07
N ASN A 109 -5.61 -22.81 -0.37
CA ASN A 109 -6.85 -23.48 0.00
C ASN A 109 -7.70 -23.81 -1.22
N SER A 110 -7.66 -22.99 -2.26
CA SER A 110 -8.47 -23.24 -3.46
C SER A 110 -7.91 -24.35 -4.32
N ILE A 111 -6.64 -24.70 -4.15
CA ILE A 111 -6.01 -25.81 -4.89
C ILE A 111 -6.43 -27.15 -4.31
N ASN A 112 -6.70 -27.17 -3.03
CA ASN A 112 -7.09 -28.39 -2.36
C ASN A 112 -8.58 -28.64 -2.48
#